data_f87eac52016350964f0dcc5cf9866b86
#
_entry.id   f87eac52016350964f0dcc5cf9866b86
#
_cell.length_a   1.000
_cell.length_b   1.000
_cell.length_c   1.000
_cell.angle_alpha   90.00
_cell.angle_beta   90.00
_cell.angle_gamma   90.00
#
_symmetry.space_group_name_H-M   'P 1'
#
loop_
_entity.id
_entity.type
_entity.pdbx_description
1 polymer ?
#
loop_
_entity_poly.entity_id
_entity_poly.type
_entity_poly.pdbx_seq_one_letter_code
_entity_poly.pdbx_strand_id
1 'polypeptide(L)'
;DNNEKIAWVSSNTHVALGFALAACSELNIDSCPISIFEKESVKNTFNLDENLNPFVFLTLGYRDSDENHNIKWRFEEKDLFSEIN
;
A
#
# COMPACT_ATOMS: atom_id res chain seq x y z
N ASP A 1 23.18 -2.01 8.71
CA ASP A 1 23.03 -0.58 8.96
C ASP A 1 21.54 -0.21 9.04
N ASN A 2 21.25 1.00 9.47
CA ASN A 2 19.87 1.44 9.65
C ASN A 2 19.07 1.48 8.35
N ASN A 3 19.72 1.87 7.25
CA ASN A 3 19.03 1.94 5.96
C ASN A 3 18.61 0.57 5.47
N GLU A 4 19.44 -0.44 5.66
CA GLU A 4 19.10 -1.81 5.30
C GLU A 4 17.96 -2.35 6.17
N LYS A 5 17.99 -2.05 7.46
CA LYS A 5 16.92 -2.46 8.39
C LYS A 5 15.59 -1.82 8.02
N ILE A 6 15.59 -0.53 7.72
CA ILE A 6 14.37 0.20 7.31
C ILE A 6 13.83 -0.38 6.02
N ALA A 7 14.70 -0.64 5.04
CA ALA A 7 14.29 -1.23 3.77
C ALA A 7 13.68 -2.62 3.97
N TRP A 8 14.27 -3.43 4.83
CA TRP A 8 13.76 -4.77 5.14
C TRP A 8 12.39 -4.72 5.81
N VAL A 9 12.23 -3.85 6.81
CA VAL A 9 10.95 -3.66 7.52
C VAL A 9 9.89 -3.13 6.56
N SER A 10 10.24 -2.16 5.72
CA SER A 10 9.34 -1.61 4.71
C SER A 10 8.88 -2.70 3.74
N SER A 11 9.79 -3.56 3.28
CA SER A 11 9.45 -4.65 2.38
C SER A 11 8.45 -5.62 3.01
N ASN A 12 8.65 -5.96 4.29
CA ASN A 12 7.72 -6.83 5.01
C ASN A 12 6.35 -6.18 5.18
N THR A 13 6.33 -4.88 5.44
CA THR A 13 5.08 -4.11 5.53
C THR A 13 4.31 -4.17 4.21
N HIS A 14 5.02 -4.03 3.09
CA HIS A 14 4.39 -4.06 1.77
C HIS A 14 3.90 -5.46 1.37
N VAL A 15 4.54 -6.53 1.88
CA VAL A 15 4.00 -7.89 1.73
C VAL A 15 2.65 -8.00 2.44
N ALA A 16 2.56 -7.50 3.67
CA ALA A 16 1.30 -7.48 4.42
C ALA A 16 0.24 -6.65 3.70
N LEU A 17 0.63 -5.51 3.11
CA LEU A 17 -0.26 -4.67 2.32
C LEU A 17 -0.86 -5.45 1.15
N GLY A 18 -0.05 -6.22 0.43
CA GLY A 18 -0.52 -7.03 -0.70
C GLY A 18 -1.59 -8.03 -0.28
N PHE A 19 -1.38 -8.71 0.85
CA PHE A 19 -2.38 -9.62 1.40
C PHE A 19 -3.67 -8.90 1.80
N ALA A 20 -3.53 -7.72 2.41
CA ALA A 20 -4.69 -6.92 2.80
C ALA A 20 -5.50 -6.48 1.58
N LEU A 21 -4.84 -6.06 0.50
CA LEU A 21 -5.50 -5.67 -0.74
C LEU A 21 -6.27 -6.85 -1.35
N ALA A 22 -5.66 -8.03 -1.36
CA ALA A 22 -6.31 -9.24 -1.86
C ALA A 22 -7.52 -9.61 -1.02
N ALA A 23 -7.40 -9.53 0.30
CA ALA A 23 -8.52 -9.81 1.21
C ALA A 23 -9.67 -8.84 0.99
N CYS A 24 -9.39 -7.54 0.81
CA CYS A 24 -10.41 -6.54 0.50
C CYS A 24 -11.15 -6.88 -0.78
N SER A 25 -10.42 -7.27 -1.82
CA SER A 25 -11.02 -7.66 -3.08
C SER A 25 -11.96 -8.86 -2.93
N GLU A 26 -11.54 -9.85 -2.17
CA GLU A 26 -12.37 -11.05 -1.91
C GLU A 26 -13.65 -10.71 -1.14
N LEU A 27 -13.57 -9.75 -0.24
CA LEU A 27 -14.69 -9.32 0.59
C LEU A 27 -15.54 -8.22 -0.05
N ASN A 28 -15.24 -7.83 -1.28
CA ASN A 28 -15.91 -6.73 -1.99
C ASN A 28 -15.81 -5.40 -1.22
N ILE A 29 -14.66 -5.15 -0.62
CA ILE A 29 -14.34 -3.90 0.04
C ILE A 29 -13.37 -3.13 -0.86
N ASP A 30 -13.70 -1.90 -1.17
CA ASP A 30 -12.78 -1.04 -1.91
C ASP A 30 -11.65 -0.59 -1.00
N SER A 31 -10.45 -0.55 -1.55
CA SER A 31 -9.25 -0.18 -0.81
C SER A 31 -8.34 0.70 -1.67
N CYS A 32 -7.61 1.57 -1.00
CA CYS A 32 -6.67 2.45 -1.68
C CYS A 32 -5.40 2.58 -0.84
N PRO A 33 -4.27 2.08 -1.33
CA PRO A 33 -2.99 2.27 -0.64
C PRO A 33 -2.44 3.65 -0.99
N ILE A 34 -1.96 4.36 0.03
CA ILE A 34 -1.40 5.70 -0.10
C ILE A 34 -0.04 5.71 0.57
N SER A 35 1.02 5.95 -0.21
CA SER A 35 2.39 5.98 0.31
C SER A 35 3.04 7.36 0.25
N ILE A 36 2.40 8.32 -0.42
CA ILE A 36 2.91 9.67 -0.54
C ILE A 36 2.28 10.53 0.55
N PHE A 37 3.01 10.78 1.61
CA PHE A 37 2.58 11.62 2.73
C PHE A 37 3.81 12.05 3.53
N GLU A 38 3.63 13.07 4.36
CA GLU A 38 4.68 13.53 5.26
C GLU A 38 4.64 12.73 6.55
N LYS A 39 5.70 11.97 6.81
CA LYS A 39 5.76 11.01 7.93
C LYS A 39 5.63 11.67 9.29
N GLU A 40 6.29 12.81 9.49
CA GLU A 40 6.24 13.49 10.79
C GLU A 40 4.83 13.99 11.11
N SER A 41 4.12 14.51 10.12
CA SER A 41 2.72 14.92 10.29
C SER A 41 1.83 13.76 10.67
N VAL A 42 2.04 12.60 10.07
CA VAL A 42 1.30 11.38 10.39
C VAL A 42 1.60 10.93 11.81
N LYS A 43 2.87 10.91 12.20
CA LYS A 43 3.28 10.51 13.56
C LYS A 43 2.64 11.42 14.59
N ASN A 44 2.62 12.72 14.34
CA ASN A 44 2.03 13.70 15.26
C ASN A 44 0.51 13.56 15.33
N THR A 45 -0.15 13.42 14.18
CA THR A 45 -1.60 13.32 14.10
C THR A 45 -2.14 12.10 14.84
N PHE A 46 -1.47 10.95 14.70
CA PHE A 46 -1.88 9.70 15.32
C PHE A 46 -1.16 9.40 16.62
N ASN A 47 -0.30 10.31 17.07
CA ASN A 47 0.47 10.17 18.30
C ASN A 47 1.24 8.84 18.37
N LEU A 48 1.96 8.54 17.30
CA LEU A 48 2.75 7.32 17.19
C LEU A 48 4.04 7.42 18.00
N ASP A 49 4.49 6.29 18.55
CA ASP A 49 5.81 6.20 19.17
C ASP A 49 6.92 6.57 18.18
N GLU A 50 8.02 7.12 18.68
CA GLU A 50 9.15 7.50 17.85
C GLU A 50 9.74 6.35 17.03
N ASN A 51 9.68 5.13 17.58
CA ASN A 51 10.22 3.95 16.91
C ASN A 51 9.25 3.34 15.90
N LEU A 52 8.07 3.91 15.70
CA LEU A 52 7.14 3.48 14.68
C LEU A 52 7.27 4.37 13.44
N ASN A 53 7.49 3.73 12.29
CA ASN A 53 7.62 4.42 11.02
C ASN A 53 6.40 4.11 10.14
N PRO A 54 5.57 5.12 9.82
CA PRO A 54 4.48 4.91 8.87
C PRO A 54 5.03 4.81 7.45
N PHE A 55 4.70 3.72 6.75
CA PHE A 55 5.12 3.51 5.37
C PHE A 55 3.97 3.69 4.38
N VAL A 56 2.77 3.32 4.80
CA VAL A 56 1.63 3.31 3.90
C VAL A 56 0.33 3.40 4.69
N PHE A 57 -0.63 4.12 4.13
CA PHE A 57 -2.02 4.07 4.57
C PHE A 57 -2.78 3.09 3.70
N LEU A 58 -3.70 2.39 4.29
CA LEU A 58 -4.68 1.61 3.54
C LEU A 58 -6.06 2.11 3.94
N THR A 59 -6.71 2.84 3.05
CA THR A 59 -8.08 3.31 3.26
C THR A 59 -9.05 2.25 2.75
N LEU A 60 -10.08 1.99 3.53
CA LEU A 60 -11.07 0.94 3.24
C LEU A 60 -12.47 1.51 3.28
N GLY A 61 -13.34 0.97 2.45
CA GLY A 61 -14.75 1.37 2.47
C GLY A 61 -15.57 0.58 1.46
N TYR A 62 -16.87 0.66 1.61
CA TYR A 62 -17.76 0.09 0.61
C TYR A 62 -17.97 1.10 -0.52
N ARG A 63 -18.02 0.57 -1.74
CA ARG A 63 -18.17 1.40 -2.93
C ARG A 63 -19.52 2.10 -2.95
N ASP A 64 -19.49 3.38 -3.30
CA ASP A 64 -20.69 4.10 -3.69
C ASP A 64 -21.07 3.66 -5.11
N SER A 65 -22.30 3.23 -5.31
CA SER A 65 -22.78 2.75 -6.59
C SER A 65 -22.77 3.83 -7.69
N ASP A 66 -22.78 5.10 -7.30
CA ASP A 66 -22.79 6.23 -8.23
C ASP A 66 -21.39 6.72 -8.58
N GLU A 67 -20.36 6.12 -8.01
CA GLU A 67 -18.99 6.53 -8.24
C GLU A 67 -18.50 6.11 -9.62
N ASN A 68 -17.90 7.05 -10.34
CA ASN A 68 -17.21 6.77 -11.60
C ASN A 68 -15.78 6.32 -11.33
N HIS A 69 -15.41 5.23 -11.95
CA HIS A 69 -14.05 4.70 -11.80
C HIS A 69 -13.18 5.11 -12.97
N ASN A 70 -11.98 5.57 -12.67
CA ASN A 70 -10.98 5.86 -13.67
C ASN A 70 -10.50 4.57 -14.31
N ILE A 71 -10.15 4.65 -15.58
CA ILE A 71 -9.52 3.53 -16.30
C ILE A 71 -8.16 3.29 -15.65
N LYS A 72 -7.94 2.03 -15.27
CA LYS A 72 -6.66 1.64 -14.67
C LYS A 72 -5.64 1.40 -15.77
N TRP A 73 -4.50 2.08 -15.64
CA TRP A 73 -3.38 1.90 -16.54
C TRP A 73 -2.38 0.94 -15.91
N ARG A 74 -1.85 0.04 -16.71
CA ARG A 74 -0.82 -0.92 -16.31
C ARG A 74 0.18 -1.10 -17.44
N PHE A 75 1.41 -1.43 -17.07
CA PHE A 75 2.38 -1.90 -18.06
C PHE A 75 1.89 -3.23 -18.63
N GLU A 76 2.26 -3.50 -19.87
CA GLU A 76 1.96 -4.80 -20.48
C GLU A 76 2.76 -5.90 -19.77
N GLU A 77 2.21 -7.09 -19.77
CA GLU A 77 2.83 -8.23 -19.11
C GLU A 77 4.26 -8.47 -19.59
N LYS A 78 4.51 -8.33 -20.88
CA LYS A 78 5.84 -8.51 -21.48
C LYS A 78 6.89 -7.54 -20.94
N ASP A 79 6.47 -6.37 -20.43
CA ASP A 79 7.37 -5.37 -19.87
C ASP A 79 7.70 -5.64 -18.41
N LEU A 80 6.91 -6.47 -17.75
CA LEU A 80 7.06 -6.76 -16.32
C LEU A 80 7.67 -8.14 -16.03
N PHE A 81 7.42 -9.09 -16.92
CA PHE A 81 7.83 -10.48 -16.71
C PHE A 81 8.67 -10.99 -17.86
N SER A 82 9.64 -11.83 -17.53
CA SER A 82 10.43 -12.55 -18.52
C SER A 82 10.68 -13.97 -18.04
N GLU A 83 10.78 -14.90 -18.99
CA GLU A 83 11.14 -16.27 -18.67
C GLU A 83 12.63 -16.42 -18.73
N ILE A 84 13.19 -17.16 -17.78
CA ILE A 84 14.61 -17.51 -17.75
C ILE A 84 14.72 -18.98 -18.13
N ASN A 85 15.38 -19.25 -19.27
CA ASN A 85 15.56 -20.60 -19.78
C ASN A 85 16.93 -21.17 -19.39
#